data_04f62e0977646db0229962096cd5a0b5
#
_entry.id   04f62e0977646db0229962096cd5a0b5
#
_cell.length_a   1.000
_cell.length_b   1.000
_cell.length_c   1.000
_cell.angle_alpha   90.00
_cell.angle_beta   90.00
_cell.angle_gamma   90.00
#
_symmetry.space_group_name_H-M   'P 1'
#
loop_
_entity.id
_entity.type
_entity.pdbx_description
1 polymer ?
#
loop_
_entity_poly.entity_id
_entity_poly.type
_entity_poly.pdbx_seq_one_letter_code
_entity_poly.pdbx_strand_id
1 'polypeptide(L)'
;MRQDLPQNNQDVKYMGSLLSYSGLTTKIRAMQSRLLTDDQYRELAELKSVPQAVTYLKQQPAYEAILDSLSEEALHRGKIEQLLVNSIYCDFTKIYQFSNMEQRKFLNLYFGRYEVSIMKECLNKIFDHRDVNLDLSLFKPFFDKHSQLDINLLTASRSIE
;
A
#
# COMPACT_ATOMS: atom_id res chain seq x y z
N MET A 1 -11.56 9.20 50.32
CA MET A 1 -11.23 8.05 49.48
C MET A 1 -10.17 8.54 48.47
N ARG A 2 -8.88 8.37 48.79
CA ARG A 2 -7.81 8.71 47.87
C ARG A 2 -7.65 7.52 46.91
N GLN A 3 -7.85 7.75 45.63
CA GLN A 3 -7.49 6.77 44.60
C GLN A 3 -5.96 6.71 44.53
N ASP A 4 -5.43 5.54 44.83
CA ASP A 4 -4.01 5.26 44.70
C ASP A 4 -3.66 5.28 43.20
N LEU A 5 -2.88 6.28 42.83
CA LEU A 5 -2.26 6.35 41.50
C LEU A 5 -1.22 5.22 41.39
N PRO A 6 -1.11 4.54 40.26
CA PRO A 6 -0.18 3.44 40.08
C PRO A 6 1.27 3.93 40.27
N GLN A 7 1.94 3.42 41.31
CA GLN A 7 3.30 3.81 41.70
C GLN A 7 4.38 2.97 41.00
N ASN A 8 4.07 2.24 39.91
CA ASN A 8 5.07 1.43 39.25
C ASN A 8 5.45 2.01 37.88
N ASN A 9 6.73 2.32 37.72
CA ASN A 9 7.32 2.85 36.47
C ASN A 9 7.03 1.93 35.25
N GLN A 10 6.74 0.65 35.52
CA GLN A 10 6.31 -0.32 34.50
C GLN A 10 4.89 -0.05 34.02
N ASP A 11 3.95 0.26 34.91
CA ASP A 11 2.53 0.51 34.55
C ASP A 11 2.40 1.78 33.71
N VAL A 12 3.17 2.82 34.01
CA VAL A 12 3.22 4.04 33.21
C VAL A 12 3.79 3.77 31.82
N LYS A 13 4.79 2.91 31.71
CA LYS A 13 5.38 2.52 30.42
C LYS A 13 4.41 1.67 29.58
N TYR A 14 3.66 0.75 30.21
CA TYR A 14 2.63 -0.04 29.53
C TYR A 14 1.45 0.84 29.06
N MET A 15 0.96 1.75 29.87
CA MET A 15 -0.10 2.70 29.48
C MET A 15 0.35 3.61 28.34
N GLY A 16 1.59 4.12 28.36
CA GLY A 16 2.17 4.91 27.28
C GLY A 16 2.26 4.12 25.97
N SER A 17 2.60 2.84 26.05
CA SER A 17 2.65 1.93 24.90
C SER A 17 1.25 1.68 24.33
N LEU A 18 0.25 1.38 25.15
CA LEU A 18 -1.14 1.15 24.70
C LEU A 18 -1.71 2.41 24.02
N LEU A 19 -1.51 3.59 24.58
CA LEU A 19 -1.95 4.85 23.99
C LEU A 19 -1.24 5.13 22.65
N SER A 20 0.04 4.78 22.56
CA SER A 20 0.83 4.95 21.34
C SER A 20 0.33 4.13 20.16
N TYR A 21 -0.27 2.96 20.41
CA TYR A 21 -0.85 2.10 19.36
C TYR A 21 -2.33 2.40 19.07
N SER A 22 -3.04 3.09 19.96
CA SER A 22 -4.49 3.33 19.81
C SER A 22 -4.83 4.10 18.53
N GLY A 23 -4.10 5.17 18.25
CA GLY A 23 -4.28 5.99 17.04
C GLY A 23 -4.03 5.19 15.75
N LEU A 24 -2.92 4.44 15.72
CA LEU A 24 -2.58 3.60 14.58
C LEU A 24 -3.62 2.48 14.37
N THR A 25 -4.05 1.81 15.44
CA THR A 25 -5.07 0.76 15.40
C THR A 25 -6.41 1.31 14.89
N THR A 26 -6.81 2.48 15.37
CA THR A 26 -8.03 3.15 14.90
C THR A 26 -7.95 3.48 13.42
N LYS A 27 -6.80 3.99 12.96
CA LYS A 27 -6.57 4.27 11.54
C LYS A 27 -6.67 3.01 10.68
N ILE A 28 -6.01 1.93 11.10
CA ILE A 28 -6.05 0.64 10.39
C ILE A 28 -7.47 0.10 10.31
N ARG A 29 -8.23 0.13 11.41
CA ARG A 29 -9.64 -0.31 11.41
C ARG A 29 -10.52 0.55 10.49
N ALA A 30 -10.31 1.86 10.48
CA ALA A 30 -11.01 2.76 9.56
C ALA A 30 -10.65 2.50 8.09
N MET A 31 -9.43 2.04 7.79
CA MET A 31 -9.05 1.61 6.45
C MET A 31 -9.68 0.26 6.10
N GLN A 32 -9.66 -0.70 7.02
CA GLN A 32 -10.28 -2.02 6.84
C GLN A 32 -11.78 -1.92 6.58
N SER A 33 -12.50 -1.02 7.26
CA SER A 33 -13.94 -0.83 7.07
C SER A 33 -14.33 -0.28 5.69
N ARG A 34 -13.37 0.16 4.89
CA ARG A 34 -13.58 0.64 3.52
C ARG A 34 -13.30 -0.43 2.46
N LEU A 35 -12.73 -1.57 2.86
CA LEU A 35 -12.53 -2.69 1.95
C LEU A 35 -13.86 -3.35 1.60
N LEU A 36 -13.87 -4.09 0.50
CA LEU A 36 -15.06 -4.81 0.04
C LEU A 36 -15.50 -5.84 1.10
N THR A 37 -16.81 -5.91 1.31
CA THR A 37 -17.45 -6.96 2.08
C THR A 37 -17.57 -8.24 1.25
N ASP A 38 -17.88 -9.37 1.90
CA ASP A 38 -18.09 -10.64 1.20
C ASP A 38 -19.23 -10.57 0.19
N ASP A 39 -20.29 -9.81 0.48
CA ASP A 39 -21.42 -9.62 -0.45
C ASP A 39 -20.99 -8.79 -1.66
N GLN A 40 -20.21 -7.72 -1.45
CA GLN A 40 -19.66 -6.91 -2.55
C GLN A 40 -18.68 -7.72 -3.42
N TYR A 41 -17.92 -8.67 -2.83
CA TYR A 41 -17.11 -9.60 -3.63
C TYR A 41 -17.95 -10.54 -4.47
N ARG A 42 -19.10 -11.01 -3.97
CA ARG A 42 -20.04 -11.82 -4.75
C ARG A 42 -20.63 -11.04 -5.91
N GLU A 43 -21.10 -9.81 -5.65
CA GLU A 43 -21.60 -8.90 -6.68
C GLU A 43 -20.53 -8.65 -7.77
N LEU A 44 -19.28 -8.38 -7.36
CA LEU A 44 -18.17 -8.18 -8.28
C LEU A 44 -17.90 -9.44 -9.14
N ALA A 45 -18.01 -10.64 -8.56
CA ALA A 45 -17.80 -11.90 -9.27
C ALA A 45 -18.90 -12.23 -10.30
N GLU A 46 -20.10 -11.67 -10.17
CA GLU A 46 -21.20 -11.83 -11.10
C GLU A 46 -21.10 -10.93 -12.34
N LEU A 47 -20.21 -9.92 -12.30
CA LEU A 47 -20.03 -8.98 -13.41
C LEU A 47 -19.38 -9.68 -14.62
N LYS A 48 -19.92 -9.37 -15.81
CA LYS A 48 -19.57 -10.08 -17.05
C LYS A 48 -18.40 -9.47 -17.82
N SER A 49 -17.96 -8.28 -17.44
CA SER A 49 -16.91 -7.57 -18.17
C SER A 49 -15.99 -6.75 -17.26
N VAL A 50 -14.74 -6.57 -17.71
CA VAL A 50 -13.73 -5.75 -17.00
C VAL A 50 -14.19 -4.29 -16.83
N PRO A 51 -14.78 -3.62 -17.82
CA PRO A 51 -15.31 -2.26 -17.63
C PRO A 51 -16.37 -2.17 -16.53
N GLN A 52 -17.27 -3.15 -16.44
CA GLN A 52 -18.28 -3.18 -15.37
C GLN A 52 -17.62 -3.35 -13.99
N ALA A 53 -16.62 -4.22 -13.89
CA ALA A 53 -15.86 -4.41 -12.64
C ALA A 53 -15.13 -3.14 -12.21
N VAL A 54 -14.51 -2.42 -13.15
CA VAL A 54 -13.85 -1.14 -12.87
C VAL A 54 -14.85 -0.08 -12.43
N THR A 55 -15.99 0.03 -13.11
CA THR A 55 -17.05 0.98 -12.73
C THR A 55 -17.57 0.70 -11.32
N TYR A 56 -17.77 -0.58 -10.99
CA TYR A 56 -18.18 -1.00 -9.65
C TYR A 56 -17.13 -0.65 -8.60
N LEU A 57 -15.86 -0.95 -8.86
CA LEU A 57 -14.76 -0.65 -7.93
C LEU A 57 -14.54 0.86 -7.75
N LYS A 58 -14.73 1.68 -8.79
CA LYS A 58 -14.66 3.15 -8.69
C LYS A 58 -15.70 3.74 -7.73
N GLN A 59 -16.81 3.05 -7.51
CA GLN A 59 -17.83 3.47 -6.55
C GLN A 59 -17.45 3.15 -5.08
N GLN A 60 -16.39 2.36 -4.89
CA GLN A 60 -15.95 1.95 -3.56
C GLN A 60 -14.85 2.89 -3.03
N PRO A 61 -14.98 3.44 -1.80
CA PRO A 61 -14.08 4.47 -1.27
C PRO A 61 -12.61 4.05 -1.14
N ALA A 62 -12.31 2.74 -1.13
CA ALA A 62 -10.95 2.24 -1.05
C ALA A 62 -10.22 2.31 -2.39
N TYR A 63 -10.96 2.24 -3.51
CA TYR A 63 -10.39 2.04 -4.86
C TYR A 63 -10.60 3.22 -5.80
N GLU A 64 -11.55 4.13 -5.49
CA GLU A 64 -11.90 5.30 -6.28
C GLU A 64 -10.66 6.08 -6.75
N ALA A 65 -9.89 6.59 -5.80
CA ALA A 65 -8.74 7.46 -6.09
C ALA A 65 -7.64 6.79 -6.94
N ILE A 66 -7.55 5.45 -6.89
CA ILE A 66 -6.53 4.69 -7.62
C ILE A 66 -7.01 4.43 -9.06
N LEU A 67 -8.29 4.13 -9.21
CA LEU A 67 -8.88 3.77 -10.49
C LEU A 67 -9.35 4.98 -11.30
N ASP A 68 -9.54 6.15 -10.68
CA ASP A 68 -9.89 7.40 -11.39
C ASP A 68 -8.83 7.84 -12.39
N SER A 69 -7.56 7.48 -12.14
CA SER A 69 -6.45 7.75 -13.06
C SER A 69 -6.48 6.91 -14.35
N LEU A 70 -7.32 5.86 -14.40
CA LEU A 70 -7.44 4.99 -15.56
C LEU A 70 -8.32 5.62 -16.64
N SER A 71 -7.75 5.81 -17.85
CA SER A 71 -8.52 6.12 -19.06
C SER A 71 -9.23 4.85 -19.56
N GLU A 72 -10.35 5.04 -20.30
CA GLU A 72 -11.11 3.94 -20.87
C GLU A 72 -10.29 3.07 -21.82
N GLU A 73 -9.32 3.64 -22.51
CA GLU A 73 -8.41 2.93 -23.43
C GLU A 73 -7.42 2.00 -22.69
N ALA A 74 -7.17 2.25 -21.41
CA ALA A 74 -6.22 1.48 -20.60
C ALA A 74 -6.86 0.37 -19.77
N LEU A 75 -8.12 -0.02 -20.04
CA LEU A 75 -8.88 -1.02 -19.29
C LEU A 75 -8.45 -2.46 -19.58
N HIS A 76 -7.15 -2.72 -19.52
CA HIS A 76 -6.63 -4.08 -19.56
C HIS A 76 -6.59 -4.69 -18.15
N ARG A 77 -7.06 -5.92 -18.01
CA ARG A 77 -7.09 -6.67 -16.74
C ARG A 77 -5.74 -6.59 -16.01
N GLY A 78 -4.64 -6.88 -16.70
CA GLY A 78 -3.30 -6.86 -16.09
C GLY A 78 -2.90 -5.48 -15.54
N LYS A 79 -3.32 -4.38 -16.19
CA LYS A 79 -3.08 -3.03 -15.70
C LYS A 79 -3.86 -2.73 -14.43
N ILE A 80 -5.12 -3.16 -14.39
CA ILE A 80 -5.99 -3.00 -13.23
C ILE A 80 -5.45 -3.80 -12.04
N GLU A 81 -5.10 -5.07 -12.25
CA GLU A 81 -4.49 -5.92 -11.23
C GLU A 81 -3.20 -5.30 -10.68
N GLN A 82 -2.33 -4.78 -11.54
CA GLN A 82 -1.10 -4.11 -11.13
C GLN A 82 -1.38 -2.85 -10.28
N LEU A 83 -2.35 -2.03 -10.68
CA LEU A 83 -2.73 -0.84 -9.91
C LEU A 83 -3.31 -1.20 -8.54
N LEU A 84 -4.16 -2.23 -8.48
CA LEU A 84 -4.73 -2.71 -7.23
C LEU A 84 -3.64 -3.27 -6.29
N VAL A 85 -2.70 -4.06 -6.81
CA VAL A 85 -1.56 -4.56 -6.02
C VAL A 85 -0.70 -3.40 -5.53
N ASN A 86 -0.38 -2.45 -6.40
CA ASN A 86 0.46 -1.31 -6.07
C ASN A 86 -0.23 -0.29 -5.15
N SER A 87 -1.56 -0.35 -4.98
CA SER A 87 -2.31 0.51 -4.05
C SER A 87 -1.82 0.40 -2.61
N ILE A 88 -1.13 -0.69 -2.28
CA ILE A 88 -0.50 -0.89 -0.97
C ILE A 88 0.48 0.24 -0.61
N TYR A 89 1.13 0.88 -1.59
CA TYR A 89 2.01 2.02 -1.33
C TYR A 89 1.26 3.24 -0.81
N CYS A 90 0.04 3.46 -1.30
CA CYS A 90 -0.85 4.51 -0.79
C CYS A 90 -1.30 4.21 0.64
N ASP A 91 -1.65 2.98 0.92
CA ASP A 91 -2.09 2.56 2.24
C ASP A 91 -0.93 2.58 3.25
N PHE A 92 0.25 2.18 2.83
CA PHE A 92 1.46 2.30 3.65
C PHE A 92 1.74 3.76 4.02
N THR A 93 1.63 4.69 3.07
CA THR A 93 1.79 6.13 3.34
C THR A 93 0.82 6.62 4.41
N LYS A 94 -0.45 6.21 4.33
CA LYS A 94 -1.48 6.57 5.32
C LYS A 94 -1.14 6.02 6.70
N ILE A 95 -0.70 4.76 6.78
CA ILE A 95 -0.29 4.12 8.04
C ILE A 95 0.96 4.80 8.61
N TYR A 96 1.95 5.09 7.76
CA TYR A 96 3.20 5.73 8.16
C TYR A 96 2.99 7.12 8.76
N GLN A 97 2.04 7.90 8.24
CA GLN A 97 1.69 9.22 8.77
C GLN A 97 1.18 9.16 10.22
N PHE A 98 0.47 8.10 10.59
CA PHE A 98 -0.08 7.89 11.92
C PHE A 98 0.88 7.15 12.86
N SER A 99 2.06 6.78 12.40
CA SER A 99 3.03 6.00 13.14
C SER A 99 4.04 6.88 13.87
N ASN A 100 4.44 6.46 15.07
CA ASN A 100 5.55 7.05 15.79
C ASN A 100 6.91 6.56 15.26
N MET A 101 8.04 7.09 15.80
CA MET A 101 9.39 6.78 15.31
C MET A 101 9.73 5.28 15.35
N GLU A 102 9.37 4.57 16.41
CA GLU A 102 9.66 3.13 16.54
C GLU A 102 8.82 2.30 15.57
N GLN A 103 7.54 2.65 15.42
CA GLN A 103 6.65 2.03 14.46
C GLN A 103 7.12 2.27 13.02
N ARG A 104 7.63 3.46 12.71
CA ARG A 104 8.21 3.78 11.39
C ARG A 104 9.44 2.95 11.06
N LYS A 105 10.31 2.67 12.04
CA LYS A 105 11.45 1.76 11.83
C LYS A 105 10.97 0.37 11.42
N PHE A 106 9.97 -0.17 12.11
CA PHE A 106 9.37 -1.46 11.75
C PHE A 106 8.73 -1.42 10.36
N LEU A 107 7.96 -0.38 10.06
CA LEU A 107 7.33 -0.22 8.76
C LEU A 107 8.34 -0.12 7.61
N ASN A 108 9.44 0.57 7.80
CA ASN A 108 10.51 0.65 6.80
C ASN A 108 11.14 -0.73 6.53
N LEU A 109 11.39 -1.53 7.58
CA LEU A 109 11.87 -2.90 7.40
C LEU A 109 10.84 -3.77 6.66
N TYR A 110 9.56 -3.66 7.03
CA TYR A 110 8.49 -4.39 6.37
C TYR A 110 8.34 -3.98 4.90
N PHE A 111 8.51 -2.69 4.60
CA PHE A 111 8.44 -2.16 3.25
C PHE A 111 9.60 -2.65 2.35
N GLY A 112 10.80 -2.85 2.91
CA GLY A 112 11.96 -3.36 2.17
C GLY A 112 11.68 -4.65 1.40
N ARG A 113 10.74 -5.48 1.85
CA ARG A 113 10.32 -6.69 1.09
C ARG A 113 9.68 -6.35 -0.27
N TYR A 114 8.95 -5.24 -0.34
CA TYR A 114 8.34 -4.78 -1.60
C TYR A 114 9.39 -4.22 -2.54
N GLU A 115 10.37 -3.48 -2.01
CA GLU A 115 11.53 -3.01 -2.78
C GLU A 115 12.27 -4.20 -3.41
N VAL A 116 12.54 -5.25 -2.62
CA VAL A 116 13.16 -6.49 -3.10
C VAL A 116 12.31 -7.16 -4.19
N SER A 117 10.98 -7.14 -4.06
CA SER A 117 10.10 -7.69 -5.10
C SER A 117 10.18 -6.91 -6.41
N ILE A 118 10.23 -5.58 -6.35
CA ILE A 118 10.41 -4.72 -7.53
C ILE A 118 11.76 -4.99 -8.19
N MET A 119 12.83 -5.06 -7.39
CA MET A 119 14.17 -5.37 -7.91
C MET A 119 14.19 -6.74 -8.61
N LYS A 120 13.58 -7.76 -8.00
CA LYS A 120 13.47 -9.10 -8.61
C LYS A 120 12.70 -9.06 -9.93
N GLU A 121 11.61 -8.31 -9.99
CA GLU A 121 10.84 -8.16 -11.22
C GLU A 121 11.68 -7.48 -12.32
N CYS A 122 12.40 -6.41 -11.98
CA CYS A 122 13.32 -5.75 -12.92
C CYS A 122 14.39 -6.72 -13.42
N LEU A 123 15.08 -7.43 -12.53
CA LEU A 123 16.12 -8.40 -12.88
C LEU A 123 15.57 -9.50 -13.78
N ASN A 124 14.41 -10.08 -13.44
CA ASN A 124 13.79 -11.11 -14.28
C ASN A 124 13.51 -10.62 -15.70
N LYS A 125 12.99 -9.37 -15.84
CA LYS A 125 12.74 -8.78 -17.15
C LYS A 125 14.03 -8.58 -17.94
N ILE A 126 15.10 -8.09 -17.30
CA ILE A 126 16.42 -7.92 -17.93
C ILE A 126 16.98 -9.27 -18.38
N PHE A 127 16.92 -10.30 -17.54
CA PHE A 127 17.37 -11.66 -17.89
C PHE A 127 16.57 -12.27 -19.04
N ASP A 128 15.27 -12.00 -19.09
CA ASP A 128 14.39 -12.44 -20.17
C ASP A 128 14.52 -11.58 -21.44
N HIS A 129 15.45 -10.62 -21.50
CA HIS A 129 15.59 -9.63 -22.58
C HIS A 129 14.28 -8.88 -22.89
N ARG A 130 13.47 -8.61 -21.87
CA ARG A 130 12.25 -7.81 -21.96
C ARG A 130 12.50 -6.40 -21.43
N ASP A 131 11.76 -5.45 -21.96
CA ASP A 131 11.81 -4.08 -21.45
C ASP A 131 11.28 -4.04 -20.01
N VAL A 132 12.01 -3.31 -19.14
CA VAL A 132 11.57 -3.02 -17.77
C VAL A 132 10.47 -1.98 -17.84
N ASN A 133 9.23 -2.41 -18.08
CA ASN A 133 8.06 -1.54 -18.06
C ASN A 133 7.33 -1.70 -16.73
N LEU A 134 7.78 -0.96 -15.70
CA LEU A 134 7.13 -0.83 -14.41
C LEU A 134 6.47 0.54 -14.35
N ASP A 135 5.17 0.59 -14.55
CA ASP A 135 4.43 1.83 -14.37
C ASP A 135 4.15 2.08 -12.88
N LEU A 136 5.14 2.69 -12.22
CA LEU A 136 5.07 3.14 -10.83
C LEU A 136 4.90 4.66 -10.71
N SER A 137 4.58 5.34 -11.81
CA SER A 137 4.45 6.81 -11.86
C SER A 137 3.46 7.36 -10.82
N LEU A 138 2.33 6.68 -10.64
CA LEU A 138 1.31 7.05 -9.64
C LEU A 138 1.85 6.97 -8.20
N PHE A 139 2.81 6.09 -7.94
CA PHE A 139 3.37 5.82 -6.61
C PHE A 139 4.74 6.48 -6.41
N LYS A 140 5.27 7.19 -7.41
CA LYS A 140 6.54 7.89 -7.35
C LYS A 140 6.71 8.76 -6.09
N PRO A 141 5.73 9.57 -5.65
CA PRO A 141 5.86 10.36 -4.43
C PRO A 141 6.10 9.54 -3.17
N PHE A 142 5.61 8.30 -3.15
CA PHE A 142 5.88 7.36 -2.06
C PHE A 142 7.33 6.88 -2.09
N PHE A 143 7.82 6.43 -3.25
CA PHE A 143 9.20 5.94 -3.41
C PHE A 143 10.21 7.05 -3.12
N ASP A 144 10.03 8.24 -3.69
CA ASP A 144 10.91 9.39 -3.45
C ASP A 144 11.04 9.74 -1.96
N LYS A 145 10.00 9.47 -1.16
CA LYS A 145 9.97 9.82 0.26
C LYS A 145 10.41 8.70 1.20
N HIS A 146 10.13 7.44 0.85
CA HIS A 146 10.24 6.31 1.77
C HIS A 146 11.17 5.20 1.29
N SER A 147 11.58 5.22 0.03
CA SER A 147 12.46 4.23 -0.58
C SER A 147 13.86 4.79 -0.80
N GLN A 148 14.86 3.91 -0.80
CA GLN A 148 16.20 4.21 -1.28
C GLN A 148 16.39 3.84 -2.75
N LEU A 149 15.38 3.21 -3.38
CA LEU A 149 15.42 2.84 -4.78
C LEU A 149 15.10 4.05 -5.66
N ASP A 150 15.96 4.34 -6.62
CA ASP A 150 15.64 5.24 -7.72
C ASP A 150 14.85 4.48 -8.79
N ILE A 151 13.54 4.70 -8.79
CA ILE A 151 12.62 4.05 -9.74
C ILE A 151 12.95 4.44 -11.19
N ASN A 152 13.38 5.67 -11.44
CA ASN A 152 13.73 6.09 -12.81
C ASN A 152 14.98 5.34 -13.30
N LEU A 153 15.97 5.17 -12.43
CA LEU A 153 17.17 4.43 -12.74
C LEU A 153 16.87 2.94 -12.98
N LEU A 154 16.03 2.34 -12.14
CA LEU A 154 15.59 0.95 -12.31
C LEU A 154 14.83 0.73 -13.62
N THR A 155 13.90 1.61 -13.96
CA THR A 155 13.12 1.48 -15.20
C THR A 155 13.93 1.78 -16.46
N ALA A 156 15.01 2.56 -16.35
CA ALA A 156 15.95 2.82 -17.45
C ALA A 156 17.01 1.74 -17.62
N SER A 157 17.17 0.83 -16.64
CA SER A 157 18.19 -0.22 -16.70
C SER A 157 17.89 -1.23 -17.80
N ARG A 158 18.89 -1.52 -18.63
CA ARG A 158 18.81 -2.50 -19.74
C ARG A 158 19.82 -3.63 -19.59
N SER A 159 20.76 -3.53 -18.67
CA SER A 159 21.79 -4.52 -18.37
C SER A 159 22.03 -4.60 -16.87
N ILE A 160 22.78 -5.61 -16.45
CA ILE A 160 23.16 -5.86 -15.04
C ILE A 160 24.54 -5.26 -14.72
N GLU A 161 25.17 -4.62 -15.68
CA GLU A 161 26.48 -3.97 -15.52
C GLU A 161 26.35 -2.58 -14.89
#